data_cf8ad61e35bfb2a3d4c3253b839417e8
#
_entry.id   cf8ad61e35bfb2a3d4c3253b839417e8
#
_cell.length_a   1.000
_cell.length_b   1.000
_cell.length_c   1.000
_cell.angle_alpha   90.00
_cell.angle_beta   90.00
_cell.angle_gamma   90.00
#
_symmetry.space_group_name_H-M   'P 1'
#
loop_
_entity.id
_entity.type
_entity.pdbx_description
1 polymer ?
#
loop_
_entity_poly.entity_id
_entity_poly.type
_entity_poly.pdbx_seq_one_letter_code
_entity_poly.pdbx_strand_id
1 'polypeptide(L)'
;MKSALEERYHVATLPNGKPIDMHMLETAMEDSDLTNRYFLNLVTGEVLFFSDYVGLSDEDEQLLEEIDGSNDYVAVERIPSHEAYQWMVDFVDEIVALADENAGEKLSIALNGKGAFRRFKDTLHRVDDQWLQAWYQWRDKQFRATVDKWLKSVLSPDE
;
A
#
# COMPACT_ATOMS: atom_id res chain seq x y z
N MET A 1 14.72 -17.25 11.18
CA MET A 1 13.54 -17.67 10.38
C MET A 1 12.68 -16.47 10.06
N LYS A 2 12.31 -16.29 8.79
CA LYS A 2 11.45 -15.20 8.38
C LYS A 2 9.99 -15.48 8.76
N SER A 3 9.25 -14.43 9.12
CA SER A 3 7.82 -14.55 9.35
C SER A 3 7.09 -14.78 8.00
N ALA A 4 5.84 -15.24 8.07
CA ALA A 4 5.03 -15.40 6.86
C ALA A 4 4.88 -14.08 6.09
N LEU A 5 4.80 -12.95 6.81
CA LEU A 5 4.71 -11.63 6.19
C LEU A 5 5.98 -11.26 5.44
N GLU A 6 7.15 -11.52 6.03
CA GLU A 6 8.43 -11.22 5.38
C GLU A 6 8.64 -12.07 4.12
N GLU A 7 8.16 -13.32 4.13
CA GLU A 7 8.28 -14.24 2.99
C GLU A 7 7.44 -13.80 1.78
N ARG A 8 6.45 -12.94 1.98
CA ARG A 8 5.62 -12.41 0.90
C ARG A 8 6.36 -11.40 0.01
N TYR A 9 7.52 -10.88 0.47
CA TYR A 9 8.23 -9.80 -0.19
C TYR A 9 9.60 -10.24 -0.66
N HIS A 10 10.05 -9.71 -1.79
CA HIS A 10 11.42 -9.90 -2.29
C HIS A 10 12.40 -9.08 -1.46
N VAL A 11 11.97 -7.93 -0.97
CA VAL A 11 12.76 -7.06 -0.10
C VAL A 11 12.07 -6.95 1.24
N ALA A 12 12.69 -7.47 2.30
CA ALA A 12 12.15 -7.41 3.65
C ALA A 12 13.24 -7.07 4.68
N THR A 13 14.47 -6.82 4.22
CA THR A 13 15.60 -6.45 5.08
C THR A 13 16.33 -5.27 4.47
N LEU A 14 16.95 -4.49 5.37
CA LEU A 14 17.84 -3.39 4.97
C LEU A 14 19.15 -3.95 4.43
N PRO A 15 19.96 -3.15 3.69
CA PRO A 15 21.30 -3.56 3.26
C PRO A 15 22.19 -3.99 4.40
N ASN A 16 22.00 -3.47 5.62
CA ASN A 16 22.77 -3.85 6.81
C ASN A 16 22.31 -5.17 7.44
N GLY A 17 21.31 -5.84 6.86
CA GLY A 17 20.80 -7.13 7.34
C GLY A 17 19.68 -7.04 8.36
N LYS A 18 19.35 -5.85 8.85
CA LYS A 18 18.26 -5.70 9.82
C LYS A 18 16.89 -5.83 9.15
N PRO A 19 15.92 -6.48 9.81
CA PRO A 19 14.60 -6.63 9.23
C PRO A 19 13.85 -5.30 9.20
N ILE A 20 13.03 -5.12 8.16
CA ILE A 20 12.11 -3.99 8.03
C ILE A 20 10.79 -4.40 8.67
N ASP A 21 10.15 -3.47 9.40
CA ASP A 21 8.80 -3.69 9.95
C ASP A 21 7.78 -3.63 8.80
N MET A 22 7.60 -4.77 8.13
CA MET A 22 6.74 -4.86 6.94
C MET A 22 5.27 -4.63 7.27
N HIS A 23 4.82 -5.00 8.46
CA HIS A 23 3.44 -4.78 8.87
C HIS A 23 3.13 -3.28 8.94
N MET A 24 3.98 -2.50 9.60
CA MET A 24 3.82 -1.05 9.67
C MET A 24 4.02 -0.38 8.32
N LEU A 25 4.91 -0.92 7.49
CA LEU A 25 5.12 -0.39 6.15
C LEU A 25 3.86 -0.56 5.29
N GLU A 26 3.22 -1.72 5.34
CA GLU A 26 1.94 -1.95 4.66
C GLU A 26 0.89 -0.97 5.14
N THR A 27 0.78 -0.80 6.46
CA THR A 27 -0.17 0.13 7.06
C THR A 27 0.07 1.56 6.55
N ALA A 28 1.33 1.99 6.51
CA ALA A 28 1.70 3.32 6.04
C ALA A 28 1.32 3.55 4.58
N MET A 29 1.58 2.58 3.73
CA MET A 29 1.31 2.72 2.29
C MET A 29 -0.18 2.65 1.95
N GLU A 30 -0.98 1.99 2.79
CA GLU A 30 -2.44 1.92 2.63
C GLU A 30 -3.18 3.10 3.24
N ASP A 31 -2.56 3.82 4.18
CA ASP A 31 -3.22 4.90 4.92
C ASP A 31 -3.50 6.10 4.02
N SER A 32 -4.77 6.43 3.84
CA SER A 32 -5.20 7.56 3.02
C SER A 32 -5.38 8.86 3.83
N ASP A 33 -5.21 8.81 5.14
CA ASP A 33 -5.38 9.97 6.02
C ASP A 33 -4.16 10.89 5.93
N LEU A 34 -4.33 12.07 5.33
CA LEU A 34 -3.25 13.02 5.10
C LEU A 34 -2.70 13.66 6.38
N THR A 35 -3.40 13.52 7.50
CA THR A 35 -2.89 14.01 8.79
C THR A 35 -1.87 13.06 9.40
N ASN A 36 -1.78 11.84 8.88
CA ASN A 36 -0.83 10.84 9.33
C ASN A 36 0.43 10.87 8.46
N ARG A 37 1.59 10.77 9.10
CA ARG A 37 2.89 10.73 8.41
C ARG A 37 3.68 9.53 8.91
N TYR A 38 4.39 8.88 8.00
CA TYR A 38 5.17 7.68 8.30
C TYR A 38 6.57 7.82 7.74
N PHE A 39 7.55 7.34 8.50
CA PHE A 39 8.97 7.38 8.09
C PHE A 39 9.61 6.02 8.34
N LEU A 40 10.36 5.55 7.36
CA LEU A 40 11.17 4.33 7.52
C LEU A 40 12.56 4.71 7.99
N ASN A 41 13.00 4.10 9.09
CA ASN A 41 14.36 4.25 9.59
C ASN A 41 15.26 3.27 8.82
N LEU A 42 16.19 3.81 8.04
CA LEU A 42 17.08 3.03 7.17
C LEU A 42 18.20 2.32 7.94
N VAL A 43 18.33 2.59 9.23
CA VAL A 43 19.33 1.94 10.09
C VAL A 43 18.72 0.79 10.89
N THR A 44 17.52 0.99 11.44
CA THR A 44 16.86 0.02 12.32
C THR A 44 15.77 -0.82 11.65
N GLY A 45 15.19 -0.32 10.57
CA GLY A 45 14.05 -0.96 9.91
C GLY A 45 12.69 -0.61 10.53
N GLU A 46 12.67 0.22 11.57
CA GLU A 46 11.42 0.66 12.19
C GLU A 46 10.68 1.65 11.30
N VAL A 47 9.35 1.61 11.36
CA VAL A 47 8.49 2.59 10.71
C VAL A 47 7.87 3.47 11.80
N LEU A 48 8.16 4.76 11.75
CA LEU A 48 7.68 5.74 12.73
C LEU A 48 6.37 6.38 12.24
N PHE A 49 5.47 6.63 13.16
CA PHE A 49 4.14 7.18 12.89
C PHE A 49 3.95 8.49 13.64
N PHE A 50 3.48 9.51 12.93
CA PHE A 50 3.11 10.81 13.52
C PHE A 50 1.73 11.22 13.00
N SER A 51 0.87 11.72 13.89
CA SER A 51 -0.43 12.23 13.51
C SER A 51 -0.59 13.69 13.93
N ASP A 52 -1.00 14.52 12.99
CA ASP A 52 -1.27 15.94 13.26
C ASP A 52 -2.70 16.15 13.77
N TYR A 53 -3.51 15.09 13.84
CA TYR A 53 -4.94 15.17 14.18
C TYR A 53 -5.19 15.77 15.56
N VAL A 54 -4.41 15.34 16.57
CA VAL A 54 -4.54 15.82 17.96
C VAL A 54 -3.42 16.78 18.34
N GLY A 55 -2.61 17.19 17.36
CA GLY A 55 -1.42 17.99 17.60
C GLY A 55 -0.23 17.11 17.98
N LEU A 56 0.96 17.63 17.76
CA LEU A 56 2.21 16.93 18.07
C LEU A 56 2.72 17.34 19.44
N SER A 57 3.27 16.37 20.19
CA SER A 57 3.98 16.67 21.43
C SER A 57 5.31 17.37 21.11
N ASP A 58 5.92 18.00 22.10
CA ASP A 58 7.22 18.64 21.92
C ASP A 58 8.28 17.62 21.52
N GLU A 59 8.18 16.39 22.06
CA GLU A 59 9.10 15.30 21.70
C GLU A 59 8.94 14.90 20.23
N ASP A 60 7.71 14.82 19.74
CA ASP A 60 7.43 14.49 18.34
C ASP A 60 7.93 15.58 17.39
N GLU A 61 7.72 16.84 17.75
CA GLU A 61 8.22 17.98 16.94
C GLU A 61 9.73 17.96 16.85
N GLN A 62 10.41 17.68 17.96
CA GLN A 62 11.87 17.59 17.98
C GLN A 62 12.38 16.42 17.14
N LEU A 63 11.72 15.26 17.23
CA LEU A 63 12.09 14.10 16.44
C LEU A 63 11.87 14.34 14.95
N LEU A 64 10.78 15.02 14.57
CA LEU A 64 10.54 15.36 13.17
C LEU A 64 11.61 16.32 12.62
N GLU A 65 12.11 17.24 13.44
CA GLU A 65 13.23 18.11 13.03
C GLU A 65 14.51 17.29 12.81
N GLU A 66 14.76 16.31 13.66
CA GLU A 66 15.92 15.41 13.50
C GLU A 66 15.79 14.58 12.22
N ILE A 67 14.61 14.07 11.94
CA ILE A 67 14.32 13.29 10.74
C ILE A 67 14.56 14.13 9.48
N ASP A 68 14.07 15.36 9.48
CA ASP A 68 14.21 16.27 8.33
C ASP A 68 15.67 16.55 7.99
N GLY A 69 16.53 16.61 8.99
CA GLY A 69 17.96 16.86 8.79
C GLY A 69 18.82 15.61 8.62
N SER A 70 18.22 14.41 8.61
CA SER A 70 18.94 13.14 8.61
C SER A 70 18.77 12.37 7.31
N ASN A 71 19.84 11.69 6.88
CA ASN A 71 19.78 10.75 5.75
C ASN A 71 19.38 9.33 6.19
N ASP A 72 19.15 9.12 7.49
CA ASP A 72 18.80 7.80 8.04
C ASP A 72 17.31 7.48 7.94
N TYR A 73 16.51 8.42 7.50
CA TYR A 73 15.07 8.27 7.41
C TYR A 73 14.57 8.61 6.01
N VAL A 74 13.51 7.92 5.59
CA VAL A 74 12.81 8.25 4.34
C VAL A 74 11.31 8.28 4.61
N ALA A 75 10.62 9.30 4.08
CA ALA A 75 9.17 9.39 4.18
C ALA A 75 8.55 8.25 3.36
N VAL A 76 7.62 7.52 3.96
CA VAL A 76 6.91 6.45 3.26
C VAL A 76 5.90 7.07 2.30
N GLU A 77 5.96 6.66 1.04
CA GLU A 77 5.01 7.12 0.02
C GLU A 77 3.73 6.29 0.09
N ARG A 78 2.60 6.96 0.05
CA ARG A 78 1.31 6.29 0.01
C ARG A 78 1.02 5.84 -1.41
N ILE A 79 0.22 4.78 -1.54
CA ILE A 79 -0.26 4.36 -2.84
C ILE A 79 -1.31 5.37 -3.30
N PRO A 80 -1.08 6.06 -4.44
CA PRO A 80 -2.05 7.04 -4.92
C PRO A 80 -3.39 6.40 -5.26
N SER A 81 -4.50 7.12 -5.02
CA SER A 81 -5.83 6.59 -5.30
C SER A 81 -6.04 6.25 -6.78
N HIS A 82 -5.40 6.97 -7.70
CA HIS A 82 -5.51 6.67 -9.13
C HIS A 82 -4.84 5.33 -9.47
N GLU A 83 -3.79 4.95 -8.77
CA GLU A 83 -3.13 3.66 -8.96
C GLU A 83 -3.99 2.53 -8.42
N ALA A 84 -4.55 2.70 -7.22
CA ALA A 84 -5.48 1.72 -6.65
C ALA A 84 -6.74 1.57 -7.53
N TYR A 85 -7.23 2.65 -8.11
CA TYR A 85 -8.33 2.61 -9.07
C TYR A 85 -7.96 1.80 -10.31
N GLN A 86 -6.74 1.98 -10.82
CA GLN A 86 -6.27 1.23 -11.98
C GLN A 86 -6.20 -0.28 -11.70
N TRP A 87 -5.87 -0.68 -10.47
CA TRP A 87 -5.90 -2.10 -10.10
C TRP A 87 -7.30 -2.70 -10.27
N MET A 88 -8.35 -1.93 -9.93
CA MET A 88 -9.73 -2.39 -10.11
C MET A 88 -10.08 -2.51 -11.59
N VAL A 89 -9.70 -1.52 -12.41
CA VAL A 89 -9.95 -1.53 -13.87
C VAL A 89 -9.26 -2.75 -14.49
N ASP A 90 -8.00 -2.96 -14.17
CA ASP A 90 -7.22 -4.07 -14.73
C ASP A 90 -7.78 -5.43 -14.31
N PHE A 91 -8.24 -5.54 -13.06
CA PHE A 91 -8.88 -6.76 -12.57
C PHE A 91 -10.12 -7.09 -13.39
N VAL A 92 -10.97 -6.11 -13.63
CA VAL A 92 -12.19 -6.30 -14.42
C VAL A 92 -11.84 -6.72 -15.85
N ASP A 93 -10.91 -6.00 -16.48
CA ASP A 93 -10.56 -6.25 -17.89
C ASP A 93 -9.80 -7.55 -18.10
N GLU A 94 -8.88 -7.89 -17.23
CA GLU A 94 -7.95 -9.01 -17.43
C GLU A 94 -8.43 -10.31 -16.79
N ILE A 95 -9.28 -10.24 -15.77
CA ILE A 95 -9.73 -11.43 -15.03
C ILE A 95 -11.22 -11.69 -15.21
N VAL A 96 -12.06 -10.73 -14.82
CA VAL A 96 -13.51 -10.96 -14.77
C VAL A 96 -14.14 -11.01 -16.16
N ALA A 97 -13.89 -10.02 -16.98
CA ALA A 97 -14.54 -9.89 -18.31
C ALA A 97 -14.20 -11.06 -19.24
N LEU A 98 -12.99 -11.61 -19.12
CA LEU A 98 -12.57 -12.75 -19.92
C LEU A 98 -13.28 -14.05 -19.53
N ALA A 99 -13.70 -14.16 -18.27
CA ALA A 99 -14.37 -15.35 -17.75
C ALA A 99 -15.89 -15.21 -17.74
N ASP A 100 -16.40 -13.98 -17.54
CA ASP A 100 -17.83 -13.70 -17.44
C ASP A 100 -18.07 -12.27 -17.92
N GLU A 101 -18.49 -12.14 -19.18
CA GLU A 101 -18.71 -10.85 -19.84
C GLU A 101 -19.77 -10.01 -19.10
N ASN A 102 -20.84 -10.64 -18.64
CA ASN A 102 -21.92 -9.95 -17.93
C ASN A 102 -21.45 -9.37 -16.58
N ALA A 103 -20.69 -10.17 -15.82
CA ALA A 103 -20.10 -9.70 -14.56
C ALA A 103 -19.12 -8.57 -14.81
N GLY A 104 -18.30 -8.68 -15.85
CA GLY A 104 -17.34 -7.64 -16.25
C GLY A 104 -18.03 -6.33 -16.58
N GLU A 105 -19.16 -6.39 -17.29
CA GLU A 105 -19.94 -5.20 -17.64
C GLU A 105 -20.50 -4.50 -16.40
N LYS A 106 -21.07 -5.28 -15.48
CA LYS A 106 -21.62 -4.74 -14.22
C LYS A 106 -20.55 -4.05 -13.38
N LEU A 107 -19.37 -4.66 -13.28
CA LEU A 107 -18.25 -4.09 -12.54
C LEU A 107 -17.68 -2.85 -13.22
N SER A 108 -17.62 -2.84 -14.55
CA SER A 108 -17.16 -1.67 -15.31
C SER A 108 -18.07 -0.47 -15.05
N ILE A 109 -19.38 -0.69 -15.02
CA ILE A 109 -20.35 0.36 -14.72
C ILE A 109 -20.14 0.90 -13.31
N ALA A 110 -19.88 0.00 -12.35
CA ALA A 110 -19.65 0.38 -10.95
C ALA A 110 -18.41 1.26 -10.76
N LEU A 111 -17.46 1.20 -11.68
CA LEU A 111 -16.21 1.97 -11.62
C LEU A 111 -16.33 3.40 -12.14
N ASN A 112 -17.47 3.79 -12.69
CA ASN A 112 -17.67 5.13 -13.25
C ASN A 112 -18.05 6.14 -12.17
N GLY A 113 -17.34 7.29 -12.16
CA GLY A 113 -17.70 8.45 -11.35
C GLY A 113 -17.33 8.33 -9.86
N LYS A 114 -17.87 9.24 -9.07
CA LYS A 114 -17.62 9.32 -7.64
C LYS A 114 -18.12 8.09 -6.88
N GLY A 115 -17.41 7.69 -5.83
CA GLY A 115 -17.80 6.55 -5.03
C GLY A 115 -17.50 5.19 -5.67
N ALA A 116 -16.61 5.17 -6.66
CA ALA A 116 -16.26 3.95 -7.41
C ALA A 116 -15.75 2.83 -6.51
N PHE A 117 -14.89 3.13 -5.53
CA PHE A 117 -14.32 2.11 -4.62
C PHE A 117 -15.41 1.35 -3.86
N ARG A 118 -16.38 2.10 -3.33
CA ARG A 118 -17.48 1.50 -2.57
C ARG A 118 -18.41 0.71 -3.48
N ARG A 119 -18.80 1.30 -4.62
CA ARG A 119 -19.69 0.61 -5.57
C ARG A 119 -19.07 -0.67 -6.11
N PHE A 120 -17.77 -0.66 -6.38
CA PHE A 120 -17.05 -1.81 -6.87
C PHE A 120 -17.15 -2.98 -5.87
N LYS A 121 -16.86 -2.73 -4.59
CA LYS A 121 -16.96 -3.75 -3.55
C LYS A 121 -18.38 -4.26 -3.36
N ASP A 122 -19.35 -3.35 -3.35
CA ASP A 122 -20.76 -3.72 -3.21
C ASP A 122 -21.22 -4.57 -4.40
N THR A 123 -20.76 -4.24 -5.60
CA THR A 123 -21.11 -5.00 -6.81
C THR A 123 -20.47 -6.38 -6.80
N LEU A 124 -19.21 -6.49 -6.35
CA LEU A 124 -18.55 -7.79 -6.20
C LEU A 124 -19.34 -8.71 -5.30
N HIS A 125 -19.83 -8.21 -4.15
CA HIS A 125 -20.66 -8.97 -3.22
C HIS A 125 -21.94 -9.48 -3.87
N ARG A 126 -22.56 -8.65 -4.71
CA ARG A 126 -23.85 -8.99 -5.36
C ARG A 126 -23.69 -9.94 -6.53
N VAL A 127 -22.57 -9.87 -7.25
CA VAL A 127 -22.38 -10.70 -8.43
C VAL A 127 -22.03 -12.15 -8.04
N ASP A 128 -20.96 -12.34 -7.28
CA ASP A 128 -20.52 -13.67 -6.86
C ASP A 128 -19.37 -13.54 -5.85
N ASP A 129 -19.43 -14.30 -4.76
CA ASP A 129 -18.36 -14.33 -3.74
C ASP A 129 -17.01 -14.77 -4.31
N GLN A 130 -17.02 -15.61 -5.34
CA GLN A 130 -15.81 -16.06 -6.03
C GLN A 130 -15.02 -14.87 -6.58
N TRP A 131 -15.71 -13.86 -7.15
CA TRP A 131 -15.04 -12.66 -7.67
C TRP A 131 -14.50 -11.78 -6.54
N LEU A 132 -15.16 -11.76 -5.40
CA LEU A 132 -14.66 -11.02 -4.25
C LEU A 132 -13.35 -11.61 -3.75
N GLN A 133 -13.27 -12.95 -3.65
CA GLN A 133 -12.04 -13.61 -3.23
C GLN A 133 -10.91 -13.42 -4.25
N ALA A 134 -11.24 -13.51 -5.54
CA ALA A 134 -10.27 -13.25 -6.61
C ALA A 134 -9.75 -11.81 -6.57
N TRP A 135 -10.62 -10.85 -6.26
CA TRP A 135 -10.23 -9.45 -6.10
C TRP A 135 -9.23 -9.27 -4.96
N TYR A 136 -9.47 -9.88 -3.80
CA TYR A 136 -8.53 -9.77 -2.68
C TYR A 136 -7.16 -10.32 -3.04
N GLN A 137 -7.10 -11.43 -3.76
CA GLN A 137 -5.83 -12.01 -4.21
C GLN A 137 -5.12 -11.12 -5.22
N TRP A 138 -5.86 -10.55 -6.17
CA TRP A 138 -5.34 -9.64 -7.18
C TRP A 138 -4.79 -8.36 -6.54
N ARG A 139 -5.58 -7.74 -5.65
CA ARG A 139 -5.20 -6.53 -4.94
C ARG A 139 -3.92 -6.76 -4.12
N ASP A 140 -3.87 -7.88 -3.41
CA ASP A 140 -2.71 -8.22 -2.59
C ASP A 140 -1.45 -8.36 -3.44
N LYS A 141 -1.56 -8.98 -4.60
CA LYS A 141 -0.45 -9.13 -5.54
C LYS A 141 0.05 -7.77 -6.03
N GLN A 142 -0.87 -6.88 -6.41
CA GLN A 142 -0.51 -5.54 -6.88
C GLN A 142 0.13 -4.73 -5.75
N PHE A 143 -0.43 -4.83 -4.57
CA PHE A 143 0.08 -4.14 -3.38
C PHE A 143 1.51 -4.57 -3.05
N ARG A 144 1.75 -5.88 -3.02
CA ARG A 144 3.09 -6.42 -2.74
C ARG A 144 4.12 -5.96 -3.78
N ALA A 145 3.75 -5.97 -5.04
CA ALA A 145 4.63 -5.49 -6.11
C ALA A 145 4.98 -4.01 -5.93
N THR A 146 4.01 -3.21 -5.52
CA THR A 146 4.20 -1.77 -5.28
C THR A 146 5.13 -1.53 -4.08
N VAL A 147 4.95 -2.27 -3.00
CA VAL A 147 5.83 -2.17 -1.82
C VAL A 147 7.26 -2.54 -2.18
N ASP A 148 7.46 -3.67 -2.87
CA ASP A 148 8.79 -4.11 -3.30
C ASP A 148 9.46 -3.08 -4.21
N LYS A 149 8.71 -2.50 -5.14
CA LYS A 149 9.22 -1.48 -6.05
C LYS A 149 9.69 -0.25 -5.28
N TRP A 150 8.88 0.21 -4.34
CA TRP A 150 9.23 1.37 -3.51
C TRP A 150 10.49 1.10 -2.70
N LEU A 151 10.56 -0.04 -2.03
CA LEU A 151 11.74 -0.41 -1.23
C LEU A 151 13.00 -0.47 -2.09
N LYS A 152 12.93 -1.06 -3.27
CA LYS A 152 14.07 -1.10 -4.18
C LYS A 152 14.53 0.31 -4.56
N SER A 153 13.59 1.22 -4.78
CA SER A 153 13.92 2.60 -5.14
C SER A 153 14.60 3.37 -4.02
N VAL A 154 14.20 3.16 -2.75
CA VAL A 154 14.76 3.90 -1.62
C VAL A 154 16.02 3.25 -1.05
N LEU A 155 16.19 1.94 -1.22
CA LEU A 155 17.36 1.23 -0.71
C LEU A 155 18.52 1.18 -1.70
N SER A 156 18.27 1.44 -2.98
CA SER A 156 19.29 1.46 -4.03
C SER A 156 19.10 2.68 -4.93
N PRO A 157 19.18 3.90 -4.36
CA PRO A 157 18.85 5.13 -5.12
C PRO A 157 19.83 5.47 -6.23
N ASP A 158 21.03 4.88 -6.24
CA ASP A 158 22.08 5.16 -7.21
C ASP A 158 22.00 4.28 -8.47
N GLU A 159 21.03 3.38 -8.53
CA GLU A 159 20.85 2.50 -9.68
C GLU A 159 19.74 2.97 -10.63
#